data_f62f027793498a97747ce0899da75fb7
#
_entry.id   f62f027793498a97747ce0899da75fb7
#
_cell.length_a   1.000
_cell.length_b   1.000
_cell.length_c   1.000
_cell.angle_alpha   90.00
_cell.angle_beta   90.00
_cell.angle_gamma   90.00
#
_symmetry.space_group_name_H-M   'P 1'
#
loop_
_entity.id
_entity.type
_entity.pdbx_description
1 polymer ?
#
loop_
_entity_poly.entity_id
_entity_poly.type
_entity_poly.pdbx_seq_one_letter_code
_entity_poly.pdbx_strand_id
1 'polypeptide(L)'
;MQATHTAGPWYQDSNDETFIRAHGDEPGVCAVARVCRRGGWSEQEGNRKLIQAAPELLAALQRLLDADWNTDSGYEAARVARAVIAKATGGAQQAG
;
A
#
# COMPACT_ATOMS: atom_id res chain seq x y z
N MET A 1 -0.67 -17.02 -9.84
CA MET A 1 -1.86 -16.20 -10.14
C MET A 1 -1.42 -14.88 -10.76
N GLN A 2 -2.08 -14.53 -11.82
CA GLN A 2 -1.74 -13.31 -12.53
C GLN A 2 -2.58 -12.16 -12.05
N ALA A 3 -1.93 -11.05 -11.68
CA ALA A 3 -2.64 -9.87 -11.24
C ALA A 3 -3.16 -9.10 -12.43
N THR A 4 -4.36 -8.55 -12.29
CA THR A 4 -4.96 -7.72 -13.33
C THR A 4 -5.01 -6.25 -12.94
N HIS A 5 -4.59 -5.92 -11.73
CA HIS A 5 -4.56 -4.54 -11.29
C HIS A 5 -3.30 -3.83 -11.79
N THR A 6 -3.31 -2.52 -11.73
CA THR A 6 -2.13 -1.73 -12.05
C THR A 6 -1.00 -2.07 -11.10
N ALA A 7 0.17 -2.37 -11.66
CA ALA A 7 1.32 -2.74 -10.84
C ALA A 7 1.77 -1.56 -9.98
N GLY A 8 2.25 -1.88 -8.79
CA GLY A 8 2.85 -0.88 -7.93
C GLY A 8 4.30 -0.63 -8.29
N PRO A 9 4.93 0.25 -7.57
CA PRO A 9 4.39 0.99 -6.43
C PRO A 9 3.45 2.11 -6.85
N TRP A 10 2.55 2.47 -5.96
CA TRP A 10 1.67 3.61 -6.16
C TRP A 10 2.15 4.75 -5.27
N TYR A 11 1.94 5.99 -5.72
CA TYR A 11 2.45 7.14 -4.99
C TYR A 11 1.48 8.31 -5.11
N GLN A 12 1.64 9.24 -4.18
CA GLN A 12 0.86 10.47 -4.18
C GLN A 12 1.35 11.40 -5.30
N ASP A 13 0.41 11.94 -6.08
CA ASP A 13 0.75 12.91 -7.11
C ASP A 13 1.34 14.16 -6.46
N SER A 14 2.46 14.65 -7.00
CA SER A 14 3.13 15.81 -6.43
C SER A 14 2.37 17.12 -6.62
N ASN A 15 1.47 17.16 -7.60
CA ASN A 15 0.69 18.36 -7.88
C ASN A 15 -0.69 18.35 -7.26
N ASP A 16 -1.20 17.18 -6.91
CA ASP A 16 -2.54 17.07 -6.33
C ASP A 16 -2.54 15.88 -5.38
N GLU A 17 -2.53 16.16 -4.09
CA GLU A 17 -2.40 15.12 -3.07
C GLU A 17 -3.60 14.19 -3.01
N THR A 18 -4.69 14.50 -3.70
CA THR A 18 -5.83 13.60 -3.74
C THR A 18 -5.67 12.48 -4.74
N PHE A 19 -4.71 12.57 -5.66
CA PHE A 19 -4.52 11.55 -6.68
C PHE A 19 -3.43 10.57 -6.30
N ILE A 20 -3.70 9.30 -6.55
CA ILE A 20 -2.73 8.21 -6.40
C ILE A 20 -2.37 7.76 -7.81
N ARG A 21 -1.09 7.76 -8.13
CA ARG A 21 -0.60 7.36 -9.44
C ARG A 21 0.31 6.15 -9.34
N ALA A 22 0.49 5.46 -10.45
CA ALA A 22 1.40 4.32 -10.50
C ALA A 22 2.75 4.79 -11.02
N HIS A 23 3.80 4.18 -10.49
CA HIS A 23 5.16 4.51 -10.92
C HIS A 23 5.33 4.15 -12.39
N GLY A 24 5.90 5.07 -13.15
CA GLY A 24 6.12 4.84 -14.55
C GLY A 24 4.99 5.28 -15.46
N ASP A 25 3.92 5.83 -14.91
CA ASP A 25 2.82 6.35 -15.73
C ASP A 25 3.33 7.46 -16.64
N GLU A 26 2.84 7.44 -17.87
CA GLU A 26 3.12 8.50 -18.80
C GLU A 26 2.18 9.68 -18.56
N PRO A 27 2.57 10.89 -18.98
CA PRO A 27 1.66 12.04 -18.87
C PRO A 27 0.34 11.76 -19.56
N GLY A 28 -0.74 12.15 -18.92
CA GLY A 28 -2.07 11.97 -19.48
C GLY A 28 -2.76 10.68 -19.11
N VAL A 29 -2.04 9.75 -18.48
CA VAL A 29 -2.65 8.54 -17.98
C VAL A 29 -3.49 8.86 -16.74
N CYS A 30 -4.67 8.26 -16.65
CA CYS A 30 -5.54 8.50 -15.51
C CYS A 30 -4.89 7.99 -14.22
N ALA A 31 -5.16 8.69 -13.13
CA ALA A 31 -4.70 8.24 -11.82
C ALA A 31 -5.33 6.90 -11.47
N VAL A 32 -4.62 6.12 -10.66
CA VAL A 32 -5.16 4.86 -10.17
C VAL A 32 -6.39 5.12 -9.30
N ALA A 33 -6.33 6.14 -8.48
CA ALA A 33 -7.41 6.44 -7.56
C ALA A 33 -7.39 7.92 -7.19
N ARG A 34 -8.54 8.39 -6.74
CA ARG A 34 -8.65 9.71 -6.15
C ARG A 34 -9.19 9.55 -4.74
N VAL A 35 -8.52 10.17 -3.77
CA VAL A 35 -8.90 10.04 -2.36
C VAL A 35 -9.78 11.21 -1.98
N CYS A 36 -11.05 10.95 -1.71
CA CYS A 36 -11.98 11.97 -1.30
C CYS A 36 -11.80 12.32 0.17
N ARG A 37 -11.99 13.58 0.51
CA ARG A 37 -11.94 13.99 1.90
C ARG A 37 -13.26 13.72 2.57
N ARG A 38 -13.22 12.85 3.57
CA ARG A 38 -14.34 12.59 4.44
C ARG A 38 -13.89 13.01 5.82
N GLY A 39 -14.74 13.53 6.61
CA GLY A 39 -14.47 13.76 8.01
C GLY A 39 -13.36 14.73 8.36
N GLY A 40 -12.31 14.85 7.59
CA GLY A 40 -11.24 15.78 7.89
C GLY A 40 -9.91 15.39 7.27
N TRP A 41 -8.92 16.22 7.54
CA TRP A 41 -7.59 16.02 6.93
C TRP A 41 -6.92 14.74 7.41
N SER A 42 -7.07 14.42 8.70
CA SER A 42 -6.43 13.22 9.24
C SER A 42 -6.97 11.96 8.58
N GLU A 43 -8.29 11.92 8.40
CA GLU A 43 -8.92 10.76 7.78
C GLU A 43 -8.52 10.65 6.32
N GLN A 44 -8.48 11.75 5.60
CA GLN A 44 -8.07 11.74 4.20
C GLN A 44 -6.63 11.25 4.07
N GLU A 45 -5.75 11.74 4.92
CA GLU A 45 -4.35 11.31 4.86
C GLU A 45 -4.20 9.85 5.18
N GLY A 46 -4.92 9.35 6.18
CA GLY A 46 -4.89 7.93 6.50
C GLY A 46 -5.39 7.07 5.36
N ASN A 47 -6.48 7.48 4.74
CA ASN A 47 -7.03 6.76 3.59
C ASN A 47 -6.05 6.76 2.43
N ARG A 48 -5.40 7.89 2.17
CA ARG A 48 -4.41 7.99 1.11
C ARG A 48 -3.26 7.02 1.33
N LYS A 49 -2.75 6.97 2.55
CA LYS A 49 -1.63 6.08 2.86
C LYS A 49 -2.01 4.61 2.70
N LEU A 50 -3.21 4.26 3.12
CA LEU A 50 -3.69 2.89 2.98
C LEU A 50 -3.84 2.50 1.52
N ILE A 51 -4.47 3.35 0.72
CA ILE A 51 -4.66 3.07 -0.70
C ILE A 51 -3.29 2.99 -1.39
N GLN A 52 -2.41 3.91 -1.07
CA GLN A 52 -1.09 3.96 -1.67
C GLN A 52 -0.29 2.69 -1.38
N ALA A 53 -0.49 2.09 -0.23
CA ALA A 53 0.23 0.89 0.16
C ALA A 53 -0.44 -0.41 -0.33
N ALA A 54 -1.57 -0.31 -1.02
CA ALA A 54 -2.33 -1.50 -1.40
C ALA A 54 -1.52 -2.53 -2.18
N PRO A 55 -0.69 -2.14 -3.17
CA PRO A 55 0.08 -3.16 -3.89
C PRO A 55 1.03 -3.93 -2.98
N GLU A 56 1.68 -3.23 -2.06
CA GLU A 56 2.61 -3.88 -1.14
C GLU A 56 1.86 -4.73 -0.12
N LEU A 57 0.68 -4.28 0.30
CA LEU A 57 -0.14 -5.08 1.21
C LEU A 57 -0.57 -6.38 0.56
N LEU A 58 -0.98 -6.33 -0.70
CA LEU A 58 -1.34 -7.55 -1.41
C LEU A 58 -0.15 -8.48 -1.55
N ALA A 59 1.00 -7.94 -1.92
CA ALA A 59 2.21 -8.75 -2.05
C ALA A 59 2.60 -9.39 -0.73
N ALA A 60 2.48 -8.64 0.37
CA ALA A 60 2.82 -9.15 1.69
C ALA A 60 1.88 -10.28 2.09
N LEU A 61 0.59 -10.15 1.79
CA LEU A 61 -0.37 -11.20 2.08
C LEU A 61 -0.06 -12.45 1.26
N GLN A 62 0.31 -12.30 0.00
CA GLN A 62 0.67 -13.44 -0.82
C GLN A 62 1.89 -14.15 -0.26
N ARG A 63 2.88 -13.39 0.21
CA ARG A 63 4.05 -13.97 0.84
C ARG A 63 3.68 -14.74 2.10
N LEU A 64 2.76 -14.21 2.89
CA LEU A 64 2.33 -14.90 4.10
C LEU A 64 1.64 -16.21 3.79
N LEU A 65 0.83 -16.23 2.74
CA LEU A 65 0.14 -17.45 2.35
C LEU A 65 1.10 -18.50 1.81
N ASP A 66 2.17 -18.06 1.15
CA ASP A 66 3.13 -18.99 0.55
C ASP A 66 4.25 -19.39 1.51
N ALA A 67 4.32 -18.77 2.67
CA ALA A 67 5.43 -18.99 3.59
C ALA A 67 5.31 -20.34 4.27
N ASP A 68 6.46 -20.95 4.51
CA ASP A 68 6.56 -22.16 5.30
C ASP A 68 6.81 -21.77 6.74
N TRP A 69 5.80 -21.89 7.57
CA TRP A 69 5.87 -21.40 8.96
C TRP A 69 6.77 -22.26 9.84
N ASN A 70 7.28 -23.36 9.30
CA ASN A 70 8.23 -24.18 10.04
C ASN A 70 9.68 -23.81 9.74
N THR A 71 9.90 -22.76 8.95
CA THR A 71 11.24 -22.33 8.56
C THR A 71 11.38 -20.83 8.73
N ASP A 72 12.58 -20.33 8.41
CA ASP A 72 12.86 -18.91 8.46
C ASP A 72 12.00 -18.11 7.48
N SER A 73 11.46 -18.74 6.44
CA SER A 73 10.67 -17.99 5.47
C SER A 73 9.36 -17.48 6.08
N GLY A 74 8.77 -18.21 7.00
CA GLY A 74 7.59 -17.73 7.71
C GLY A 74 7.90 -16.52 8.58
N TYR A 75 9.02 -16.58 9.29
CA TYR A 75 9.46 -15.47 10.12
C TYR A 75 9.73 -14.22 9.27
N GLU A 76 10.41 -14.42 8.15
CA GLU A 76 10.73 -13.32 7.24
C GLU A 76 9.46 -12.71 6.65
N ALA A 77 8.50 -13.54 6.25
CA ALA A 77 7.24 -13.04 5.70
C ALA A 77 6.48 -12.20 6.73
N ALA A 78 6.49 -12.61 7.98
CA ALA A 78 5.84 -11.85 9.03
C ALA A 78 6.53 -10.49 9.24
N ARG A 79 7.85 -10.47 9.16
CA ARG A 79 8.60 -9.24 9.31
C ARG A 79 8.27 -8.26 8.18
N VAL A 80 8.20 -8.76 6.96
CA VAL A 80 7.84 -7.92 5.81
C VAL A 80 6.43 -7.39 5.96
N ALA A 81 5.51 -8.24 6.40
CA ALA A 81 4.12 -7.81 6.59
C ALA A 81 4.01 -6.69 7.62
N ARG A 82 4.74 -6.79 8.72
CA ARG A 82 4.73 -5.72 9.72
C ARG A 82 5.24 -4.40 9.16
N ALA A 83 6.29 -4.47 8.34
CA ALA A 83 6.85 -3.27 7.73
C ALA A 83 5.84 -2.61 6.78
N VAL A 84 5.12 -3.43 6.01
CA VAL A 84 4.12 -2.89 5.08
C VAL A 84 2.94 -2.29 5.84
N ILE A 85 2.52 -2.93 6.92
CA ILE A 85 1.44 -2.38 7.74
C ILE A 85 1.85 -1.02 8.32
N ALA A 86 3.08 -0.91 8.79
CA ALA A 86 3.58 0.36 9.30
C ALA A 86 3.54 1.44 8.22
N LYS A 87 3.92 1.09 7.01
CA LYS A 87 3.86 2.02 5.88
C LYS A 87 2.42 2.44 5.60
N ALA A 88 1.49 1.49 5.60
CA ALA A 88 0.10 1.75 5.30
C ALA A 88 -0.55 2.65 6.35
N THR A 89 -0.10 2.57 7.58
CA THR A 89 -0.65 3.37 8.67
C THR A 89 0.18 4.61 8.95
N GLY A 90 1.17 4.88 8.12
CA GLY A 90 2.00 6.07 8.29
C GLY A 90 2.92 6.00 9.48
N GLY A 91 3.26 4.80 9.92
CA GLY A 91 4.12 4.63 11.06
C GLY A 91 3.40 4.76 12.39
N ALA A 92 2.09 4.99 12.37
CA ALA A 92 1.30 5.10 13.59
C ALA A 92 0.91 3.72 14.10
N GLN A 93 1.84 2.81 14.05
CA GLN A 93 1.62 1.43 14.41
C GLN A 93 1.17 1.33 15.86
N GLN A 94 0.12 0.60 16.09
CA GLN A 94 -0.36 0.40 17.43
C GLN A 94 0.56 -0.55 18.18
N ALA A 95 0.86 -0.18 19.40
CA ALA A 95 1.74 -0.98 20.22
C ALA A 95 1.03 -2.18 20.82
N GLY A 96 -0.21 -2.22 20.76
CA GLY A 96 -0.91 -3.29 21.42
C GLY A 96 -1.41 -4.34 20.52
#